data_dec2419a4353b4aced9b5c41e647effe
#
_entry.id   dec2419a4353b4aced9b5c41e647effe
#
_cell.length_a   1.000
_cell.length_b   1.000
_cell.length_c   1.000
_cell.angle_alpha   90.00
_cell.angle_beta   90.00
_cell.angle_gamma   90.00
#
_symmetry.space_group_name_H-M   'P 1'
#
loop_
_entity.id
_entity.type
_entity.pdbx_description
1 polymer ?
#
loop_
_entity_poly.entity_id
_entity_poly.type
_entity_poly.pdbx_seq_one_letter_code
_entity_poly.pdbx_strand_id
1 'polypeptide(L)'
;YPLRRQRQMCIRDRSEVMLQQTQVNTVIDYYYRFIHRFPTIQSLSEASEDEVLKYWEGLGYYSRARNFHTAVKEVNNNYDGEVPYDPETFKKLKGVGPYTQAAVMSIAFNHPLATVDGNVFRVWSRLNNDYRDIKLQSTRKAFEQELHPYVLKDAGTFNQAMMELGALVCTPKSPLCLFCPIQEHCEAFHMGTAQELPVKTKSLNKKNVEQKVFLIRNDNGQYLLEKRKEKLLNGMWQFPMREQTNANDVISDDLGKRIETINEPVFKLKHQFTHLTWDIEVYNVTAPVSYTHLRAHETEAD
;
A
#
# COMPACT_ATOMS: atom_id res chain seq x y z
N TYR A 1 8.75 -27.82 -15.91
CA TYR A 1 9.14 -26.75 -14.99
C TYR A 1 8.41 -25.40 -15.15
N PRO A 2 7.68 -25.08 -16.24
CA PRO A 2 6.94 -23.81 -16.37
C PRO A 2 5.89 -23.61 -15.27
N LEU A 3 5.10 -24.64 -14.96
CA LEU A 3 4.03 -24.61 -13.94
C LEU A 3 4.55 -24.30 -12.52
N ARG A 4 5.77 -24.77 -12.17
CA ARG A 4 6.38 -24.47 -10.86
C ARG A 4 6.80 -23.00 -10.77
N ARG A 5 7.36 -22.45 -11.85
CA ARG A 5 7.74 -21.02 -11.93
C ARG A 5 6.51 -20.12 -11.87
N GLN A 6 5.46 -20.47 -12.59
CA GLN A 6 4.19 -19.72 -12.56
C GLN A 6 3.52 -19.75 -11.19
N ARG A 7 3.53 -20.92 -10.52
CA ARG A 7 3.01 -21.03 -9.14
C ARG A 7 3.85 -20.21 -8.15
N GLN A 8 5.17 -20.23 -8.27
CA GLN A 8 6.05 -19.39 -7.45
C GLN A 8 5.82 -17.90 -7.72
N MET A 9 5.51 -17.52 -8.94
CA MET A 9 5.22 -16.17 -9.35
C MET A 9 3.90 -15.67 -8.78
N CYS A 10 2.81 -16.42 -8.94
CA CYS A 10 1.51 -16.07 -8.32
C CYS A 10 1.58 -15.92 -6.80
N ILE A 11 2.45 -16.68 -6.15
CA ILE A 11 2.71 -16.58 -4.71
C ILE A 11 3.49 -15.30 -4.40
N ARG A 12 4.51 -14.98 -5.20
CA ARG A 12 5.43 -13.87 -4.98
C ARG A 12 4.84 -12.52 -5.34
N ASP A 13 4.12 -12.41 -6.44
CA ASP A 13 3.44 -11.17 -6.82
C ASP A 13 2.53 -10.67 -5.71
N ARG A 14 1.81 -11.58 -5.07
CA ARG A 14 0.94 -11.25 -3.93
C ARG A 14 1.72 -10.74 -2.75
N SER A 15 2.80 -11.44 -2.37
CA SER A 15 3.65 -11.02 -1.24
C SER A 15 4.33 -9.69 -1.52
N GLU A 16 4.88 -9.47 -2.72
CA GLU A 16 5.52 -8.21 -3.10
C GLU A 16 4.55 -7.02 -3.05
N VAL A 17 3.31 -7.18 -3.53
CA VAL A 17 2.30 -6.13 -3.46
C VAL A 17 1.87 -5.86 -2.01
N MET A 18 1.74 -6.90 -1.18
CA MET A 18 1.37 -6.76 0.24
C MET A 18 2.48 -6.13 1.08
N LEU A 19 3.74 -6.44 0.78
CA LEU A 19 4.92 -5.93 1.50
C LEU A 19 5.25 -4.47 1.18
N GLN A 20 4.70 -3.90 0.10
CA GLN A 20 4.91 -2.48 -0.20
C GLN A 20 4.48 -1.61 0.98
N GLN A 21 5.44 -0.92 1.62
CA GLN A 21 5.21 -0.01 2.76
C GLN A 21 4.53 -0.69 3.99
N THR A 22 4.60 -2.01 4.10
CA THR A 22 4.02 -2.77 5.21
C THR A 22 5.06 -3.73 5.77
N GLN A 23 5.10 -3.87 7.10
CA GLN A 23 6.05 -4.76 7.78
C GLN A 23 5.70 -6.23 7.55
N VAL A 24 6.72 -7.09 7.44
CA VAL A 24 6.57 -8.53 7.17
C VAL A 24 5.64 -9.21 8.17
N ASN A 25 5.82 -8.97 9.47
CA ASN A 25 5.01 -9.59 10.51
C ASN A 25 3.50 -9.27 10.36
N THR A 26 3.17 -8.06 9.89
CA THR A 26 1.78 -7.69 9.60
C THR A 26 1.24 -8.43 8.38
N VAL A 27 2.07 -8.67 7.37
CA VAL A 27 1.63 -9.26 6.09
C VAL A 27 1.36 -10.75 6.19
N ILE A 28 2.03 -11.48 7.08
CA ILE A 28 2.00 -12.96 7.13
C ILE A 28 0.56 -13.50 7.19
N ASP A 29 -0.24 -13.04 8.15
CA ASP A 29 -1.61 -13.55 8.34
C ASP A 29 -2.53 -13.16 7.17
N TYR A 30 -2.37 -11.92 6.64
CA TYR A 30 -3.11 -11.46 5.46
C TYR A 30 -2.78 -12.30 4.24
N TYR A 31 -1.52 -12.60 4.03
CA TYR A 31 -1.04 -13.41 2.92
C TYR A 31 -1.64 -14.82 2.94
N TYR A 32 -1.61 -15.52 4.08
CA TYR A 32 -2.19 -16.86 4.20
C TYR A 32 -3.69 -16.85 3.96
N ARG A 33 -4.44 -15.91 4.53
CA ARG A 33 -5.88 -15.77 4.31
C ARG A 33 -6.20 -15.49 2.84
N PHE A 34 -5.42 -14.61 2.22
CA PHE A 34 -5.62 -14.22 0.82
C PHE A 34 -5.34 -15.37 -0.15
N ILE A 35 -4.25 -16.12 0.04
CA ILE A 35 -3.93 -17.29 -0.79
C ILE A 35 -4.93 -18.42 -0.60
N HIS A 36 -5.39 -18.64 0.62
CA HIS A 36 -6.41 -19.65 0.90
C HIS A 36 -7.71 -19.36 0.15
N ARG A 37 -8.15 -18.10 0.14
CA ARG A 37 -9.38 -17.71 -0.57
C ARG A 37 -9.20 -17.63 -2.09
N PHE A 38 -8.05 -17.14 -2.55
CA PHE A 38 -7.76 -16.92 -3.96
C PHE A 38 -6.51 -17.72 -4.39
N PRO A 39 -6.58 -19.04 -4.49
CA PRO A 39 -5.40 -19.88 -4.75
C PRO A 39 -4.84 -19.71 -6.16
N THR A 40 -5.66 -19.29 -7.13
CA THR A 40 -5.30 -19.16 -8.55
C THR A 40 -5.53 -17.73 -9.06
N ILE A 41 -4.96 -17.41 -10.23
CA ILE A 41 -5.23 -16.17 -10.96
C ILE A 41 -6.71 -16.10 -11.31
N GLN A 42 -7.28 -17.20 -11.79
CA GLN A 42 -8.68 -17.28 -12.16
C GLN A 42 -9.58 -16.97 -10.95
N SER A 43 -9.41 -17.65 -9.82
CA SER A 43 -10.24 -17.42 -8.62
C SER A 43 -10.19 -15.97 -8.11
N LEU A 44 -9.03 -15.29 -8.28
CA LEU A 44 -8.90 -13.88 -7.93
C LEU A 44 -9.53 -12.98 -9.00
N SER A 45 -9.40 -13.30 -10.28
CA SER A 45 -9.98 -12.50 -11.38
C SER A 45 -11.50 -12.50 -11.37
N GLU A 46 -12.13 -13.63 -10.98
CA GLU A 46 -13.57 -13.81 -10.91
C GLU A 46 -14.19 -13.16 -9.65
N ALA A 47 -13.40 -12.88 -8.63
CA ALA A 47 -13.85 -12.26 -7.40
C ALA A 47 -14.38 -10.84 -7.63
N SER A 48 -15.33 -10.39 -6.80
CA SER A 48 -15.73 -8.99 -6.76
C SER A 48 -14.65 -8.10 -6.13
N GLU A 49 -14.60 -6.81 -6.49
CA GLU A 49 -13.68 -5.86 -5.86
C GLU A 49 -13.94 -5.74 -4.35
N ASP A 50 -15.20 -5.73 -3.94
CA ASP A 50 -15.58 -5.62 -2.53
C ASP A 50 -15.09 -6.85 -1.74
N GLU A 51 -15.16 -8.05 -2.30
CA GLU A 51 -14.61 -9.26 -1.68
C GLU A 51 -13.07 -9.19 -1.54
N VAL A 52 -12.36 -8.77 -2.58
CA VAL A 52 -10.91 -8.60 -2.52
C VAL A 52 -10.52 -7.56 -1.47
N LEU A 53 -11.24 -6.45 -1.39
CA LEU A 53 -11.00 -5.41 -0.39
C LEU A 53 -11.28 -5.89 1.04
N LYS A 54 -12.28 -6.76 1.26
CA LYS A 54 -12.55 -7.37 2.55
C LYS A 54 -11.36 -8.21 3.05
N TYR A 55 -10.75 -9.03 2.17
CA TYR A 55 -9.54 -9.80 2.53
C TYR A 55 -8.28 -8.95 2.71
N TRP A 56 -8.33 -7.68 2.27
CA TRP A 56 -7.26 -6.69 2.42
C TRP A 56 -7.50 -5.74 3.60
N GLU A 57 -8.67 -5.79 4.23
CA GLU A 57 -9.10 -4.88 5.28
C GLU A 57 -8.11 -4.85 6.44
N GLY A 58 -7.68 -3.64 6.86
CA GLY A 58 -6.67 -3.42 7.89
C GLY A 58 -5.22 -3.34 7.40
N LEU A 59 -4.89 -3.86 6.20
CA LEU A 59 -3.53 -3.79 5.65
C LEU A 59 -3.16 -2.38 5.15
N GLY A 60 -4.17 -1.55 4.86
CA GLY A 60 -4.00 -0.18 4.36
C GLY A 60 -3.58 -0.11 2.89
N TYR A 61 -3.44 1.13 2.38
CA TYR A 61 -3.07 1.40 0.98
C TYR A 61 -3.90 0.59 -0.03
N TYR A 62 -5.21 0.65 0.08
CA TYR A 62 -6.19 -0.15 -0.68
C TYR A 62 -6.08 -0.02 -2.19
N SER A 63 -5.47 1.06 -2.69
CA SER A 63 -5.15 1.20 -4.12
C SER A 63 -4.23 0.08 -4.64
N ARG A 64 -3.40 -0.52 -3.77
CA ARG A 64 -2.58 -1.69 -4.12
C ARG A 64 -3.46 -2.90 -4.43
N ALA A 65 -4.43 -3.18 -3.58
CA ALA A 65 -5.38 -4.28 -3.78
C ALA A 65 -6.17 -4.12 -5.08
N ARG A 66 -6.69 -2.91 -5.35
CA ARG A 66 -7.43 -2.62 -6.60
C ARG A 66 -6.56 -2.75 -7.83
N ASN A 67 -5.38 -2.14 -7.80
CA ASN A 67 -4.46 -2.22 -8.93
C ASN A 67 -4.03 -3.67 -9.19
N PHE A 68 -3.75 -4.42 -8.14
CA PHE A 68 -3.41 -5.83 -8.24
C PHE A 68 -4.56 -6.66 -8.81
N HIS A 69 -5.79 -6.47 -8.32
CA HIS A 69 -6.98 -7.13 -8.83
C HIS A 69 -7.23 -6.79 -10.32
N THR A 70 -7.05 -5.52 -10.70
CA THR A 70 -7.15 -5.10 -12.11
C THR A 70 -6.08 -5.78 -12.97
N ALA A 71 -4.82 -5.82 -12.51
CA ALA A 71 -3.74 -6.50 -13.20
C ALA A 71 -4.00 -8.01 -13.36
N VAL A 72 -4.52 -8.66 -12.32
CA VAL A 72 -4.87 -10.09 -12.37
C VAL A 72 -6.00 -10.35 -13.37
N LYS A 73 -7.02 -9.50 -13.44
CA LYS A 73 -8.06 -9.58 -14.48
C LYS A 73 -7.49 -9.41 -15.89
N GLU A 74 -6.56 -8.46 -16.05
CA GLU A 74 -5.88 -8.25 -17.32
C GLU A 74 -5.05 -9.47 -17.73
N VAL A 75 -4.32 -10.08 -16.79
CA VAL A 75 -3.54 -11.30 -17.02
C VAL A 75 -4.45 -12.46 -17.39
N ASN A 76 -5.57 -12.64 -16.70
CA ASN A 76 -6.52 -13.71 -17.01
C ASN A 76 -7.15 -13.56 -18.39
N ASN A 77 -7.51 -12.34 -18.78
CA ASN A 77 -8.26 -12.08 -20.00
C ASN A 77 -7.40 -11.94 -21.25
N ASN A 78 -6.18 -11.40 -21.12
CA ASN A 78 -5.33 -11.03 -22.27
C ASN A 78 -4.09 -11.91 -22.42
N TYR A 79 -3.78 -12.74 -21.42
CA TYR A 79 -2.56 -13.57 -21.37
C TYR A 79 -2.85 -14.99 -20.90
N ASP A 80 -4.08 -15.50 -21.13
CA ASP A 80 -4.49 -16.87 -20.81
C ASP A 80 -4.20 -17.32 -19.36
N GLY A 81 -4.24 -16.36 -18.41
CA GLY A 81 -3.91 -16.59 -17.00
C GLY A 81 -2.41 -16.79 -16.75
N GLU A 82 -1.56 -16.49 -17.71
CA GLU A 82 -0.10 -16.54 -17.57
C GLU A 82 0.47 -15.14 -17.44
N VAL A 83 1.24 -14.90 -16.36
CA VAL A 83 1.88 -13.60 -16.17
C VAL A 83 2.94 -13.37 -17.26
N PRO A 84 2.93 -12.21 -17.95
CA PRO A 84 3.87 -11.93 -19.02
C PRO A 84 5.33 -12.07 -18.58
N TYR A 85 6.10 -12.86 -19.32
CA TYR A 85 7.52 -13.09 -19.09
C TYR A 85 8.39 -11.89 -19.51
N ASP A 86 7.94 -11.12 -20.50
CA ASP A 86 8.66 -9.95 -20.99
C ASP A 86 8.52 -8.77 -20.03
N PRO A 87 9.63 -8.18 -19.52
CA PRO A 87 9.59 -7.08 -18.55
C PRO A 87 8.80 -5.86 -19.02
N GLU A 88 8.88 -5.50 -20.31
CA GLU A 88 8.20 -4.32 -20.85
C GLU A 88 6.67 -4.56 -20.96
N THR A 89 6.26 -5.78 -21.22
CA THR A 89 4.85 -6.18 -21.20
C THR A 89 4.33 -6.23 -19.76
N PHE A 90 5.08 -6.83 -18.83
CA PHE A 90 4.72 -6.88 -17.40
C PHE A 90 4.57 -5.48 -16.79
N LYS A 91 5.44 -4.56 -17.15
CA LYS A 91 5.40 -3.16 -16.68
C LYS A 91 4.12 -2.41 -17.06
N LYS A 92 3.44 -2.82 -18.14
CA LYS A 92 2.18 -2.19 -18.58
C LYS A 92 1.00 -2.56 -17.71
N LEU A 93 1.08 -3.65 -16.95
CA LEU A 93 0.02 -4.08 -16.04
C LEU A 93 -0.27 -3.03 -14.98
N LYS A 94 -1.55 -2.91 -14.60
CA LYS A 94 -2.01 -1.91 -13.64
C LYS A 94 -1.28 -2.02 -12.30
N GLY A 95 -0.68 -0.91 -11.84
CA GLY A 95 0.02 -0.84 -10.55
C GLY A 95 1.44 -1.40 -10.54
N VAL A 96 1.96 -1.86 -11.68
CA VAL A 96 3.34 -2.29 -11.81
C VAL A 96 4.24 -1.06 -12.05
N GLY A 97 4.94 -0.66 -11.00
CA GLY A 97 5.97 0.38 -11.06
C GLY A 97 7.37 -0.21 -11.33
N PRO A 98 8.40 0.64 -11.50
CA PRO A 98 9.78 0.19 -11.71
C PRO A 98 10.28 -0.79 -10.65
N TYR A 99 9.96 -0.54 -9.38
CA TYR A 99 10.29 -1.44 -8.29
C TYR A 99 9.64 -2.82 -8.46
N THR A 100 8.31 -2.88 -8.65
CA THR A 100 7.57 -4.15 -8.79
C THR A 100 8.05 -4.92 -10.02
N GLN A 101 8.29 -4.22 -11.13
CA GLN A 101 8.87 -4.81 -12.34
C GLN A 101 10.21 -5.47 -12.03
N ALA A 102 11.14 -4.72 -11.45
CA ALA A 102 12.49 -5.22 -11.17
C ALA A 102 12.45 -6.40 -10.17
N ALA A 103 11.70 -6.29 -9.08
CA ALA A 103 11.60 -7.32 -8.06
C ALA A 103 11.02 -8.63 -8.63
N VAL A 104 9.85 -8.56 -9.29
CA VAL A 104 9.21 -9.75 -9.82
C VAL A 104 10.01 -10.38 -10.95
N MET A 105 10.46 -9.58 -11.91
CA MET A 105 11.18 -10.07 -13.08
C MET A 105 12.55 -10.65 -12.73
N SER A 106 13.27 -10.04 -11.78
CA SER A 106 14.58 -10.58 -11.36
C SER A 106 14.43 -11.85 -10.55
N ILE A 107 13.50 -11.86 -9.59
CA ILE A 107 13.40 -12.98 -8.63
C ILE A 107 12.70 -14.21 -9.25
N ALA A 108 11.65 -13.99 -10.06
CA ALA A 108 10.92 -15.09 -10.68
C ALA A 108 11.57 -15.59 -11.98
N PHE A 109 12.19 -14.70 -12.76
CA PHE A 109 12.69 -15.00 -14.11
C PHE A 109 14.18 -14.77 -14.27
N ASN A 110 14.84 -14.25 -13.26
CA ASN A 110 16.26 -13.88 -13.30
C ASN A 110 16.62 -12.85 -14.38
N HIS A 111 15.66 -11.97 -14.72
CA HIS A 111 15.98 -10.83 -15.58
C HIS A 111 16.99 -9.89 -14.90
N PRO A 112 17.98 -9.36 -15.60
CA PRO A 112 19.05 -8.54 -15.03
C PRO A 112 18.56 -7.12 -14.69
N LEU A 113 17.58 -7.03 -13.80
CA LEU A 113 16.99 -5.79 -13.31
C LEU A 113 17.36 -5.57 -11.85
N ALA A 114 17.97 -4.43 -11.55
CA ALA A 114 18.31 -4.05 -10.18
C ALA A 114 17.05 -3.54 -9.45
N THR A 115 16.78 -4.10 -8.27
CA THR A 115 15.67 -3.69 -7.42
C THR A 115 16.15 -2.65 -6.42
N VAL A 116 15.60 -1.44 -6.48
CA VAL A 116 15.96 -0.34 -5.59
C VAL A 116 14.77 0.05 -4.72
N ASP A 117 14.65 -0.58 -3.55
CA ASP A 117 13.69 -0.26 -2.50
C ASP A 117 14.31 0.63 -1.40
N GLY A 118 13.57 0.89 -0.33
CA GLY A 118 14.07 1.66 0.80
C GLY A 118 15.25 1.01 1.54
N ASN A 119 15.36 -0.31 1.51
CA ASN A 119 16.49 -1.05 2.09
C ASN A 119 17.71 -0.93 1.21
N VAL A 120 17.56 -1.16 -0.09
CA VAL A 120 18.65 -1.07 -1.07
C VAL A 120 19.17 0.36 -1.17
N PHE A 121 18.28 1.38 -1.18
CA PHE A 121 18.72 2.78 -1.09
C PHE A 121 19.65 3.02 0.09
N ARG A 122 19.30 2.51 1.28
CA ARG A 122 20.10 2.69 2.48
C ARG A 122 21.40 1.94 2.44
N VAL A 123 21.38 0.66 2.04
CA VAL A 123 22.59 -0.17 1.92
C VAL A 123 23.54 0.45 0.91
N TRP A 124 23.06 0.79 -0.28
CA TRP A 124 23.90 1.32 -1.36
C TRP A 124 24.47 2.71 -1.02
N SER A 125 23.65 3.62 -0.45
CA SER A 125 24.14 4.90 0.01
C SER A 125 25.24 4.78 1.07
N ARG A 126 25.10 3.86 2.03
CA ARG A 126 26.12 3.62 3.07
C ARG A 126 27.36 2.93 2.53
N LEU A 127 27.18 1.94 1.66
CA LEU A 127 28.30 1.22 1.06
C LEU A 127 29.24 2.16 0.31
N ASN A 128 28.69 3.13 -0.42
CA ASN A 128 29.43 4.09 -1.24
C ASN A 128 29.60 5.47 -0.57
N ASN A 129 29.19 5.66 0.68
CA ASN A 129 29.15 6.95 1.37
C ASN A 129 28.48 8.06 0.54
N ASP A 130 27.31 7.74 -0.06
CA ASP A 130 26.63 8.56 -1.05
C ASP A 130 25.54 9.43 -0.42
N TYR A 131 25.69 10.76 -0.58
CA TYR A 131 24.80 11.77 -0.02
C TYR A 131 23.74 12.27 -1.00
N ARG A 132 23.56 11.63 -2.15
CA ARG A 132 22.46 11.95 -3.07
C ARG A 132 21.11 11.71 -2.40
N ASP A 133 20.17 12.66 -2.59
CA ASP A 133 18.81 12.51 -2.01
C ASP A 133 18.05 11.36 -2.66
N ILE A 134 17.70 10.36 -1.86
CA ILE A 134 16.97 9.16 -2.33
C ILE A 134 15.52 9.42 -2.74
N LYS A 135 14.98 10.63 -2.53
CA LYS A 135 13.66 11.02 -3.06
C LYS A 135 13.68 11.40 -4.52
N LEU A 136 14.85 11.73 -5.05
CA LEU A 136 14.99 12.13 -6.43
C LEU A 136 14.93 10.91 -7.37
N GLN A 137 14.14 11.03 -8.44
CA GLN A 137 14.05 10.00 -9.47
C GLN A 137 15.39 9.79 -10.19
N SER A 138 16.21 10.85 -10.30
CA SER A 138 17.58 10.78 -10.83
C SER A 138 18.48 9.87 -9.99
N THR A 139 18.41 9.98 -8.66
CA THR A 139 19.17 9.12 -7.74
C THR A 139 18.77 7.66 -7.90
N ARG A 140 17.45 7.38 -8.01
CA ARG A 140 16.99 6.01 -8.27
C ARG A 140 17.58 5.44 -9.57
N LYS A 141 17.47 6.17 -10.67
CA LYS A 141 18.01 5.74 -11.98
C LYS A 141 19.51 5.51 -11.91
N ALA A 142 20.24 6.38 -11.23
CA ALA A 142 21.68 6.23 -11.06
C ALA A 142 22.02 4.95 -10.28
N PHE A 143 21.32 4.68 -9.18
CA PHE A 143 21.52 3.45 -8.38
C PHE A 143 21.15 2.18 -9.18
N GLU A 144 20.07 2.21 -9.96
CA GLU A 144 19.72 1.10 -10.86
C GLU A 144 20.84 0.82 -11.88
N GLN A 145 21.46 1.86 -12.43
CA GLN A 145 22.59 1.72 -13.37
C GLN A 145 23.86 1.23 -12.67
N GLU A 146 24.20 1.75 -11.50
CA GLU A 146 25.36 1.36 -10.72
C GLU A 146 25.27 -0.09 -10.22
N LEU A 147 24.06 -0.57 -9.90
CA LEU A 147 23.81 -1.94 -9.46
C LEU A 147 23.73 -2.94 -10.64
N HIS A 148 23.52 -2.45 -11.87
CA HIS A 148 23.33 -3.32 -13.03
C HIS A 148 24.44 -4.37 -13.23
N PRO A 149 25.74 -4.08 -13.09
CA PRO A 149 26.79 -5.09 -13.24
C PRO A 149 26.67 -6.28 -12.28
N TYR A 150 26.08 -6.07 -11.11
CA TYR A 150 25.96 -7.10 -10.08
C TYR A 150 24.77 -8.04 -10.30
N VAL A 151 23.78 -7.62 -11.09
CA VAL A 151 22.57 -8.41 -11.37
C VAL A 151 22.68 -9.25 -12.66
N LEU A 152 23.78 -9.18 -13.38
CA LEU A 152 23.93 -9.86 -14.69
C LEU A 152 23.91 -11.39 -14.60
N LYS A 153 24.38 -11.99 -13.52
CA LYS A 153 24.49 -13.45 -13.37
C LYS A 153 23.31 -14.06 -12.63
N ASP A 154 23.00 -13.51 -11.48
CA ASP A 154 21.95 -14.00 -10.58
C ASP A 154 21.22 -12.82 -9.92
N ALA A 155 20.35 -12.18 -10.71
CA ALA A 155 19.63 -11.01 -10.30
C ALA A 155 18.70 -11.28 -9.11
N GLY A 156 18.05 -12.45 -9.10
CA GLY A 156 17.12 -12.83 -8.05
C GLY A 156 17.79 -12.93 -6.70
N THR A 157 18.91 -13.67 -6.61
CA THR A 157 19.66 -13.83 -5.37
C THR A 157 20.29 -12.53 -4.92
N PHE A 158 20.91 -11.78 -5.83
CA PHE A 158 21.53 -10.50 -5.49
C PHE A 158 20.51 -9.51 -4.91
N ASN A 159 19.38 -9.29 -5.59
CA ASN A 159 18.36 -8.36 -5.12
C ASN A 159 17.78 -8.76 -3.76
N GLN A 160 17.51 -10.05 -3.55
CA GLN A 160 17.04 -10.54 -2.25
C GLN A 160 18.09 -10.30 -1.15
N ALA A 161 19.36 -10.65 -1.39
CA ALA A 161 20.43 -10.45 -0.43
C ALA A 161 20.58 -8.99 -0.03
N MET A 162 20.50 -8.05 -0.98
CA MET A 162 20.56 -6.61 -0.72
C MET A 162 19.37 -6.10 0.12
N MET A 163 18.17 -6.57 -0.19
CA MET A 163 16.96 -6.22 0.59
C MET A 163 17.02 -6.79 2.02
N GLU A 164 17.43 -8.06 2.18
CA GLU A 164 17.57 -8.72 3.48
C GLU A 164 18.68 -8.09 4.32
N LEU A 165 19.83 -7.78 3.72
CA LEU A 165 20.90 -7.05 4.40
C LEU A 165 20.41 -5.73 4.97
N GLY A 166 19.62 -5.00 4.20
CA GLY A 166 19.00 -3.76 4.65
C GLY A 166 17.97 -3.98 5.77
N ALA A 167 17.17 -5.02 5.69
CA ALA A 167 16.13 -5.31 6.66
C ALA A 167 16.67 -5.81 8.00
N LEU A 168 17.71 -6.65 7.98
CA LEU A 168 18.18 -7.41 9.14
C LEU A 168 19.46 -6.85 9.77
N VAL A 169 20.37 -6.33 8.97
CA VAL A 169 21.71 -5.90 9.42
C VAL A 169 21.91 -4.41 9.30
N CYS A 170 21.78 -3.86 8.07
CA CYS A 170 21.95 -2.43 7.81
C CYS A 170 20.67 -1.64 8.12
N THR A 171 20.19 -1.73 9.35
CA THR A 171 18.93 -1.13 9.80
C THR A 171 18.97 0.40 9.82
N PRO A 172 17.80 1.10 9.78
CA PRO A 172 17.77 2.57 9.71
C PRO A 172 18.45 3.29 10.88
N LYS A 173 18.15 2.89 12.11
CA LYS A 173 18.60 3.63 13.31
C LYS A 173 19.83 3.05 13.97
N SER A 174 19.97 1.73 14.01
CA SER A 174 21.04 1.04 14.73
C SER A 174 21.58 -0.10 13.87
N PRO A 175 22.36 0.19 12.81
CA PRO A 175 22.91 -0.84 11.95
C PRO A 175 23.92 -1.71 12.73
N LEU A 176 23.84 -3.01 12.48
CA LEU A 176 24.74 -4.00 13.09
C LEU A 176 26.04 -4.13 12.27
N CYS A 177 26.78 -3.00 12.16
CA CYS A 177 27.94 -2.91 11.27
C CYS A 177 29.00 -3.95 11.56
N LEU A 178 29.26 -4.27 12.84
CA LEU A 178 30.28 -5.27 13.24
C LEU A 178 29.93 -6.71 12.81
N PHE A 179 28.66 -6.97 12.48
CA PHE A 179 28.19 -8.28 11.98
C PHE A 179 27.84 -8.24 10.48
N CYS A 180 28.16 -7.12 9.80
CA CYS A 180 27.84 -6.95 8.39
C CYS A 180 28.83 -7.74 7.52
N PRO A 181 28.35 -8.67 6.64
CA PRO A 181 29.23 -9.48 5.82
C PRO A 181 30.01 -8.69 4.77
N ILE A 182 29.62 -7.45 4.49
CA ILE A 182 30.32 -6.55 3.54
C ILE A 182 30.90 -5.32 4.23
N GLN A 183 31.16 -5.39 5.55
CA GLN A 183 31.66 -4.28 6.36
C GLN A 183 32.96 -3.68 5.81
N GLU A 184 33.89 -4.55 5.41
CA GLU A 184 35.22 -4.16 4.89
C GLU A 184 35.17 -3.32 3.61
N HIS A 185 34.05 -3.37 2.88
CA HIS A 185 33.82 -2.57 1.67
C HIS A 185 32.95 -1.35 1.91
N CYS A 186 32.56 -1.10 3.17
CA CYS A 186 31.58 -0.05 3.47
C CYS A 186 32.24 1.29 3.81
N GLU A 187 32.24 2.23 2.87
CA GLU A 187 32.83 3.56 3.04
C GLU A 187 32.18 4.33 4.21
N ALA A 188 30.86 4.28 4.39
CA ALA A 188 30.20 4.96 5.50
C ALA A 188 30.59 4.37 6.89
N PHE A 189 30.96 3.09 6.95
CA PHE A 189 31.49 2.49 8.18
C PHE A 189 32.90 3.04 8.48
N HIS A 190 33.76 3.06 7.48
CA HIS A 190 35.13 3.58 7.65
C HIS A 190 35.15 5.08 7.98
N MET A 191 34.23 5.86 7.41
CA MET A 191 34.11 7.30 7.64
C MET A 191 33.30 7.66 8.89
N GLY A 192 32.64 6.70 9.55
CA GLY A 192 31.78 6.94 10.71
C GLY A 192 30.44 7.64 10.38
N THR A 193 30.02 7.68 9.11
CA THR A 193 28.88 8.46 8.61
C THR A 193 27.59 7.63 8.41
N ALA A 194 27.61 6.37 8.80
CA ALA A 194 26.48 5.44 8.55
C ALA A 194 25.12 5.93 9.11
N GLN A 195 25.13 6.75 10.18
CA GLN A 195 23.91 7.31 10.77
C GLN A 195 23.32 8.48 9.97
N GLU A 196 24.12 9.13 9.14
CA GLU A 196 23.69 10.26 8.31
C GLU A 196 23.00 9.81 7.03
N LEU A 197 23.23 8.56 6.62
CA LEU A 197 22.80 8.01 5.35
C LEU A 197 21.66 6.97 5.50
N PRO A 198 20.74 6.94 4.52
CA PRO A 198 20.67 7.75 3.30
C PRO A 198 20.11 9.15 3.56
N VAL A 199 20.51 10.12 2.73
CA VAL A 199 19.93 11.47 2.74
C VAL A 199 18.50 11.42 2.19
N LYS A 200 17.58 12.04 2.93
CA LYS A 200 16.17 12.11 2.54
C LYS A 200 15.59 13.46 2.91
N THR A 201 15.34 14.31 1.93
CA THR A 201 14.72 15.62 2.14
C THR A 201 13.40 15.46 2.91
N LYS A 202 13.19 16.26 3.95
CA LYS A 202 11.93 16.24 4.71
C LYS A 202 10.75 16.59 3.79
N SER A 203 9.66 15.88 3.90
CA SER A 203 8.41 16.26 3.24
C SER A 203 7.93 17.58 3.83
N LEU A 204 7.29 18.41 3.00
CA LEU A 204 6.53 19.58 3.46
C LEU A 204 5.52 19.13 4.53
N ASN A 205 5.15 20.09 5.39
CA ASN A 205 4.21 19.84 6.49
C ASN A 205 2.96 19.12 6.00
N LYS A 206 2.48 18.15 6.79
CA LYS A 206 1.21 17.47 6.53
C LYS A 206 0.08 18.49 6.56
N LYS A 207 -0.85 18.40 5.61
CA LYS A 207 -2.08 19.18 5.62
C LYS A 207 -2.97 18.66 6.75
N ASN A 208 -3.46 19.56 7.62
CA ASN A 208 -4.53 19.23 8.56
C ASN A 208 -5.87 19.52 7.87
N VAL A 209 -6.79 18.59 8.00
CA VAL A 209 -8.13 18.66 7.42
C VAL A 209 -9.15 18.35 8.51
N GLU A 210 -10.06 19.27 8.74
CA GLU A 210 -11.17 19.07 9.67
C GLU A 210 -12.29 18.29 8.97
N GLN A 211 -12.74 17.21 9.61
CA GLN A 211 -13.78 16.33 9.08
C GLN A 211 -14.91 16.20 10.10
N LYS A 212 -16.15 16.30 9.63
CA LYS A 212 -17.34 16.03 10.43
C LYS A 212 -17.99 14.74 9.96
N VAL A 213 -18.18 13.79 10.88
CA VAL A 213 -18.79 12.48 10.63
C VAL A 213 -20.16 12.42 11.29
N PHE A 214 -21.16 11.96 10.57
CA PHE A 214 -22.54 11.91 11.00
C PHE A 214 -23.02 10.46 11.16
N LEU A 215 -23.32 10.06 12.39
CA LEU A 215 -23.94 8.78 12.73
C LEU A 215 -25.45 8.93 12.58
N ILE A 216 -25.96 8.80 11.35
CA ILE A 216 -27.37 8.98 11.04
C ILE A 216 -28.09 7.64 11.25
N ARG A 217 -28.98 7.59 12.24
CA ARG A 217 -29.73 6.39 12.59
C ARG A 217 -31.22 6.58 12.29
N ASN A 218 -31.84 5.56 11.67
CA ASN A 218 -33.29 5.53 11.46
C ASN A 218 -34.03 4.94 12.69
N ASP A 219 -35.38 4.96 12.64
CA ASP A 219 -36.23 4.45 13.70
C ASP A 219 -36.09 2.92 13.92
N ASN A 220 -35.61 2.19 12.93
CA ASN A 220 -35.35 0.74 13.01
C ASN A 220 -33.94 0.43 13.59
N GLY A 221 -33.16 1.45 13.96
CA GLY A 221 -31.84 1.28 14.51
C GLY A 221 -30.70 1.12 13.48
N GLN A 222 -31.00 1.20 12.19
CA GLN A 222 -30.01 1.06 11.10
C GLN A 222 -29.27 2.38 10.85
N TYR A 223 -27.99 2.29 10.50
CA TYR A 223 -27.16 3.45 10.17
C TYR A 223 -27.06 3.67 8.68
N LEU A 224 -27.02 4.95 8.27
CA LEU A 224 -26.73 5.35 6.92
C LEU A 224 -25.22 5.23 6.64
N LEU A 225 -24.87 4.51 5.58
CA LEU A 225 -23.52 4.43 5.04
C LEU A 225 -23.49 4.94 3.60
N GLU A 226 -22.39 5.59 3.23
CA GLU A 226 -22.12 6.03 1.86
C GLU A 226 -20.81 5.43 1.35
N LYS A 227 -20.75 5.14 0.04
CA LYS A 227 -19.51 4.66 -0.59
C LYS A 227 -18.68 5.87 -1.03
N ARG A 228 -17.43 5.95 -0.54
CA ARG A 228 -16.52 7.06 -0.88
C ARG A 228 -16.25 7.14 -2.37
N LYS A 229 -16.33 8.35 -2.91
CA LYS A 229 -16.01 8.68 -4.31
C LYS A 229 -14.65 9.39 -4.45
N GLU A 230 -14.16 9.99 -3.36
CA GLU A 230 -12.90 10.71 -3.32
C GLU A 230 -11.71 9.75 -3.50
N LYS A 231 -10.57 10.29 -3.98
CA LYS A 231 -9.35 9.51 -4.24
C LYS A 231 -8.82 8.79 -3.00
N LEU A 232 -8.86 9.45 -1.83
CA LEU A 232 -8.41 8.85 -0.57
C LEU A 232 -9.48 7.89 -0.06
N LEU A 233 -9.12 6.63 0.16
CA LEU A 233 -10.03 5.54 0.57
C LEU A 233 -11.22 5.34 -0.38
N ASN A 234 -11.04 5.60 -1.68
CA ASN A 234 -12.07 5.43 -2.71
C ASN A 234 -12.73 4.06 -2.64
N GLY A 235 -14.06 4.00 -2.82
CA GLY A 235 -14.85 2.77 -2.82
C GLY A 235 -15.04 2.11 -1.44
N MET A 236 -14.47 2.67 -0.36
CA MET A 236 -14.73 2.21 1.00
C MET A 236 -16.09 2.71 1.50
N TRP A 237 -16.78 1.90 2.29
CA TRP A 237 -18.00 2.32 2.99
C TRP A 237 -17.63 3.14 4.22
N GLN A 238 -18.36 4.22 4.45
CA GLN A 238 -18.17 5.11 5.59
C GLN A 238 -19.50 5.69 6.06
N PHE A 239 -19.54 6.22 7.28
CA PHE A 239 -20.58 7.16 7.69
C PHE A 239 -20.48 8.45 6.83
N PRO A 240 -21.59 9.15 6.55
CA PRO A 240 -21.56 10.44 5.89
C PRO A 240 -20.52 11.36 6.53
N MET A 241 -19.60 11.89 5.69
CA MET A 241 -18.47 12.69 6.15
C MET A 241 -18.29 13.91 5.25
N ARG A 242 -18.07 15.09 5.85
CA ARG A 242 -17.90 16.35 5.13
C ARG A 242 -16.75 17.17 5.71
N GLU A 243 -16.06 17.92 4.82
CA GLU A 243 -14.95 18.82 5.18
C GLU A 243 -15.49 20.22 5.46
N GLN A 244 -15.07 20.84 6.57
CA GLN A 244 -15.24 22.27 6.92
C GLN A 244 -16.65 22.89 6.78
N THR A 245 -17.73 22.15 7.01
CA THR A 245 -19.08 22.68 6.91
C THR A 245 -19.75 22.81 8.27
N ASN A 246 -20.73 23.73 8.39
CA ASN A 246 -21.63 23.72 9.56
C ASN A 246 -22.39 22.41 9.54
N ALA A 247 -22.43 21.71 10.69
CA ALA A 247 -23.09 20.41 10.83
C ALA A 247 -24.56 20.47 10.35
N ASN A 248 -25.23 21.58 10.56
CA ASN A 248 -26.64 21.77 10.19
C ASN A 248 -26.86 21.95 8.66
N ASP A 249 -25.91 22.53 7.94
CA ASP A 249 -26.06 22.84 6.49
C ASP A 249 -25.89 21.56 5.64
N VAL A 250 -25.02 20.65 6.07
CA VAL A 250 -24.65 19.45 5.30
C VAL A 250 -25.77 18.42 5.24
N ILE A 251 -26.53 18.30 6.32
CA ILE A 251 -27.52 17.24 6.44
C ILE A 251 -28.83 17.67 5.78
N SER A 252 -29.12 18.96 5.73
CA SER A 252 -30.29 19.50 5.03
C SER A 252 -30.20 19.37 3.52
N ASP A 253 -29.01 19.55 2.93
CA ASP A 253 -28.79 19.46 1.48
C ASP A 253 -28.79 18.01 0.95
N ASP A 254 -28.17 17.08 1.68
CA ASP A 254 -28.06 15.69 1.21
C ASP A 254 -29.33 14.85 1.47
N LEU A 255 -30.12 15.15 2.46
CA LEU A 255 -31.29 14.36 2.87
C LEU A 255 -32.63 15.04 2.58
N GLY A 256 -32.64 16.31 2.11
CA GLY A 256 -33.85 17.03 1.69
C GLY A 256 -34.91 17.20 2.77
N LYS A 257 -34.58 17.08 4.07
CA LYS A 257 -35.53 17.17 5.18
C LYS A 257 -34.93 17.84 6.42
N ARG A 258 -35.79 18.52 7.19
CA ARG A 258 -35.43 19.08 8.51
C ARG A 258 -34.83 18.05 9.43
N ILE A 259 -33.62 18.28 9.85
CA ILE A 259 -32.94 17.52 10.91
C ILE A 259 -32.98 18.34 12.19
N GLU A 260 -33.25 17.68 13.30
CA GLU A 260 -33.16 18.31 14.61
C GLU A 260 -31.72 18.74 14.89
N THR A 261 -31.55 19.86 15.52
CA THR A 261 -30.30 20.58 15.79
C THR A 261 -29.21 19.65 16.33
N ILE A 262 -28.08 19.57 15.62
CA ILE A 262 -26.87 18.87 16.09
C ILE A 262 -26.12 19.85 17.00
N ASN A 263 -26.06 19.56 18.29
CA ASN A 263 -25.55 20.52 19.25
C ASN A 263 -24.04 20.42 19.46
N GLU A 264 -23.52 19.24 19.82
CA GLU A 264 -22.10 19.04 20.14
C GLU A 264 -21.60 17.68 19.61
N PRO A 265 -20.31 17.56 19.26
CA PRO A 265 -19.75 16.28 18.86
C PRO A 265 -19.73 15.30 20.06
N VAL A 266 -20.21 14.10 19.83
CA VAL A 266 -20.18 13.02 20.82
C VAL A 266 -18.81 12.40 20.98
N PHE A 267 -17.96 12.56 19.95
CA PHE A 267 -16.60 12.03 19.96
C PHE A 267 -15.67 12.87 19.07
N LYS A 268 -14.39 13.00 19.47
CA LYS A 268 -13.33 13.63 18.69
C LYS A 268 -12.16 12.69 18.58
N LEU A 269 -11.60 12.56 17.36
CA LEU A 269 -10.43 11.74 17.12
C LEU A 269 -9.52 12.36 16.05
N LYS A 270 -8.25 11.98 16.09
CA LYS A 270 -7.26 12.40 15.11
C LYS A 270 -6.73 11.17 14.37
N HIS A 271 -6.82 11.19 13.05
CA HIS A 271 -6.27 10.14 12.21
C HIS A 271 -5.16 10.67 11.31
N GLN A 272 -3.98 10.01 11.33
CA GLN A 272 -2.81 10.44 10.57
C GLN A 272 -2.57 9.54 9.36
N PHE A 273 -2.58 10.15 8.18
CA PHE A 273 -2.09 9.55 6.94
C PHE A 273 -0.63 9.99 6.66
N THR A 274 -0.03 9.44 5.61
CA THR A 274 1.33 9.79 5.21
C THR A 274 1.47 11.27 4.84
N HIS A 275 0.46 11.87 4.19
CA HIS A 275 0.50 13.21 3.59
C HIS A 275 -0.48 14.21 4.22
N LEU A 276 -1.40 13.76 5.05
CA LEU A 276 -2.36 14.62 5.75
C LEU A 276 -2.76 14.03 7.11
N THR A 277 -3.42 14.86 7.93
CA THR A 277 -4.01 14.48 9.19
C THR A 277 -5.48 14.89 9.16
N TRP A 278 -6.39 13.99 9.54
CA TRP A 278 -7.78 14.33 9.80
C TRP A 278 -7.99 14.60 11.29
N ASP A 279 -8.54 15.77 11.58
CA ASP A 279 -9.15 16.09 12.86
C ASP A 279 -10.66 15.85 12.71
N ILE A 280 -11.16 14.80 13.34
CA ILE A 280 -12.51 14.26 13.10
C ILE A 280 -13.41 14.57 14.31
N GLU A 281 -14.56 15.20 14.04
CA GLU A 281 -15.63 15.36 14.99
C GLU A 281 -16.83 14.48 14.59
N VAL A 282 -17.34 13.68 15.52
CA VAL A 282 -18.44 12.74 15.29
C VAL A 282 -19.72 13.25 15.94
N TYR A 283 -20.81 13.25 15.19
CA TYR A 283 -22.13 13.74 15.62
C TYR A 283 -23.18 12.63 15.52
N ASN A 284 -24.01 12.49 16.52
CA ASN A 284 -25.23 11.66 16.43
C ASN A 284 -26.35 12.45 15.79
N VAL A 285 -27.03 11.80 14.85
CA VAL A 285 -28.17 12.38 14.13
C VAL A 285 -29.31 11.38 14.12
N THR A 286 -30.47 11.79 14.62
CA THR A 286 -31.70 11.01 14.48
C THR A 286 -32.51 11.58 13.33
N ALA A 287 -32.79 10.77 12.32
CA ALA A 287 -33.59 11.18 11.17
C ALA A 287 -34.84 10.29 11.06
N PRO A 288 -36.04 10.86 11.20
CA PRO A 288 -37.27 10.12 10.99
C PRO A 288 -37.49 9.89 9.50
N VAL A 289 -36.91 8.85 8.90
CA VAL A 289 -37.12 8.53 7.48
C VAL A 289 -36.94 7.04 7.17
N SER A 290 -37.90 6.50 6.42
CA SER A 290 -37.72 5.23 5.70
C SER A 290 -36.87 5.50 4.44
N TYR A 291 -35.60 5.02 4.44
CA TYR A 291 -34.74 5.09 3.27
C TYR A 291 -35.04 3.97 2.30
N THR A 292 -35.78 4.24 1.22
CA THR A 292 -36.12 3.25 0.20
C THR A 292 -35.04 3.09 -0.88
N HIS A 293 -33.99 3.92 -0.90
CA HIS A 293 -33.00 3.93 -1.97
C HIS A 293 -31.52 3.73 -1.56
N LEU A 294 -31.22 3.48 -0.29
CA LEU A 294 -29.88 3.20 0.17
C LEU A 294 -29.85 1.79 0.79
N ARG A 295 -29.07 0.91 0.22
CA ARG A 295 -28.89 -0.46 0.74
C ARG A 295 -28.26 -0.38 2.13
N ALA A 296 -29.04 -0.72 3.15
CA ALA A 296 -28.50 -1.07 4.46
C ALA A 296 -27.76 -2.41 4.31
N HIS A 297 -26.44 -2.41 4.54
CA HIS A 297 -25.74 -3.65 4.82
C HIS A 297 -25.85 -3.89 6.31
N GLU A 298 -26.52 -4.98 6.68
CA GLU A 298 -26.53 -5.52 8.03
C GLU A 298 -25.08 -5.94 8.35
N THR A 299 -24.48 -5.30 9.32
CA THR A 299 -23.33 -5.85 10.02
C THR A 299 -23.88 -6.70 11.14
N GLU A 300 -23.94 -8.02 10.95
CA GLU A 300 -23.96 -8.93 12.08
C GLU A 300 -22.63 -8.73 12.82
N ALA A 301 -22.73 -8.18 14.01
CA ALA A 301 -21.66 -8.20 14.99
C ALA A 301 -21.85 -9.46 15.82
N ASP A 302 -20.97 -10.45 15.62
CA ASP A 302 -20.64 -11.46 16.62
C ASP A 302 -19.47 -10.98 17.50
#